data_6ffee2f96a996ad673a2cf2dc4298ba2
#
_entry.id   6ffee2f96a996ad673a2cf2dc4298ba2
#
_cell.length_a   1.000
_cell.length_b   1.000
_cell.length_c   1.000
_cell.angle_alpha   90.00
_cell.angle_beta   90.00
_cell.angle_gamma   90.00
#
_symmetry.space_group_name_H-M   'P 1'
#
loop_
_entity.id
_entity.type
_entity.pdbx_description
1 polymer ?
#
loop_
_entity_poly.entity_id
_entity_poly.type
_entity_poly.pdbx_seq_one_letter_code
_entity_poly.pdbx_strand_id
1 'polypeptide(L)'
;MAELKLPFIGHGGDYNPDQWRDRPDILAEDIRLMKLARCNLMSVGIFAWAALEPEEGRYDFDWLRDVLDRLHENGISVFLATPSGARPAWMSRRYPEVLRVREDGLRNFHGGRHNHCFTSPVYRDFVGRMNRALAERFGNHPAVVGWHISNELSGACHCELCQRAFRDWLRSRYGTLEKLNQAWWTGFWSKTYDSWEELRSPSRVGETAVHGLNLAWRRFVTHQTEDFLRAEAAPLRELTPICPSPPT
;
A
#
# COMPACT_ATOMS: atom_id res chain seq x y z
N MET A 1 5.72 12.23 -15.79
CA MET A 1 4.45 11.88 -15.11
C MET A 1 3.35 12.66 -15.81
N ALA A 2 2.28 12.01 -16.27
CA ALA A 2 1.12 12.76 -16.74
C ALA A 2 0.55 13.53 -15.54
N GLU A 3 0.32 14.81 -15.73
CA GLU A 3 -0.25 15.68 -14.71
C GLU A 3 -1.76 15.41 -14.63
N LEU A 4 -2.26 15.10 -13.44
CA LEU A 4 -3.70 14.97 -13.21
C LEU A 4 -4.31 16.38 -13.32
N LYS A 5 -5.12 16.60 -14.35
CA LYS A 5 -5.86 17.87 -14.53
C LYS A 5 -7.34 17.62 -14.31
N LEU A 6 -7.85 18.02 -13.16
CA LEU A 6 -9.28 18.07 -12.91
C LEU A 6 -9.80 19.44 -13.41
N PRO A 7 -10.87 19.45 -14.24
CA PRO A 7 -11.46 20.70 -14.75
C PRO A 7 -12.32 21.42 -13.70
N PHE A 8 -12.34 20.91 -12.47
CA PHE A 8 -13.14 21.42 -11.35
C PHE A 8 -12.35 21.34 -10.03
N ILE A 9 -12.82 22.03 -9.02
CA ILE A 9 -12.34 21.87 -7.64
C ILE A 9 -13.02 20.63 -7.06
N GLY A 10 -12.22 19.60 -6.73
CA GLY A 10 -12.70 18.37 -6.11
C GLY A 10 -13.22 18.64 -4.68
N HIS A 11 -14.45 18.24 -4.40
CA HIS A 11 -15.08 18.30 -3.07
C HIS A 11 -15.72 16.95 -2.76
N GLY A 12 -15.29 16.34 -1.67
CA GLY A 12 -15.79 15.02 -1.22
C GLY A 12 -14.85 14.43 -0.18
N GLY A 13 -14.78 13.11 -0.13
CA GLY A 13 -13.97 12.39 0.84
C GLY A 13 -13.85 10.92 0.51
N ASP A 14 -13.41 10.13 1.50
CA ASP A 14 -13.37 8.68 1.39
C ASP A 14 -14.77 8.08 1.51
N TYR A 15 -15.05 7.09 0.66
CA TYR A 15 -16.32 6.38 0.67
C TYR A 15 -16.09 4.87 0.58
N ASN A 16 -16.58 4.13 1.59
CA ASN A 16 -16.35 2.68 1.72
C ASN A 16 -17.69 1.93 1.69
N PRO A 17 -18.37 1.84 0.53
CA PRO A 17 -19.68 1.20 0.38
C PRO A 17 -19.65 -0.32 0.49
N ASP A 18 -18.47 -0.94 0.47
CA ASP A 18 -18.26 -2.37 0.69
C ASP A 18 -18.84 -2.86 2.03
N GLN A 19 -19.02 -1.96 3.00
CA GLN A 19 -19.64 -2.22 4.30
C GLN A 19 -21.16 -2.47 4.21
N TRP A 20 -21.82 -2.02 3.13
CA TRP A 20 -23.27 -1.98 3.00
C TRP A 20 -23.78 -2.66 1.72
N ARG A 21 -23.03 -3.61 1.17
CA ARG A 21 -23.35 -4.25 -0.13
C ARG A 21 -24.74 -4.90 -0.20
N ASP A 22 -25.28 -5.34 0.92
CA ASP A 22 -26.61 -5.91 1.09
C ASP A 22 -27.71 -4.88 1.41
N ARG A 23 -27.34 -3.59 1.44
CA ARG A 23 -28.23 -2.49 1.83
C ARG A 23 -28.27 -1.41 0.74
N PRO A 24 -28.98 -1.65 -0.39
CA PRO A 24 -29.08 -0.68 -1.49
C PRO A 24 -29.76 0.62 -1.10
N ASP A 25 -30.58 0.60 -0.04
CA ASP A 25 -31.19 1.77 0.56
C ASP A 25 -30.16 2.72 1.15
N ILE A 26 -29.08 2.22 1.78
CA ILE A 26 -27.98 3.03 2.31
C ILE A 26 -27.23 3.69 1.16
N LEU A 27 -26.86 2.96 0.11
CA LEU A 27 -26.18 3.53 -1.05
C LEU A 27 -27.00 4.67 -1.69
N ALA A 28 -28.31 4.48 -1.82
CA ALA A 28 -29.20 5.51 -2.37
C ALA A 28 -29.24 6.78 -1.48
N GLU A 29 -29.31 6.60 -0.16
CA GLU A 29 -29.31 7.72 0.80
C GLU A 29 -27.95 8.42 0.85
N ASP A 30 -26.84 7.67 0.81
CA ASP A 30 -25.50 8.23 0.78
C ASP A 30 -25.31 9.13 -0.45
N ILE A 31 -25.73 8.68 -1.64
CA ILE A 31 -25.69 9.49 -2.87
C ILE A 31 -26.56 10.74 -2.74
N ARG A 32 -27.77 10.62 -2.16
CA ARG A 32 -28.63 11.77 -1.90
C ARG A 32 -27.95 12.79 -0.99
N LEU A 33 -27.27 12.33 0.07
CA LEU A 33 -26.54 13.19 1.01
C LEU A 33 -25.29 13.81 0.36
N MET A 34 -24.55 13.05 -0.47
CA MET A 34 -23.44 13.58 -1.25
C MET A 34 -23.88 14.73 -2.16
N LYS A 35 -25.01 14.57 -2.85
CA LYS A 35 -25.59 15.64 -3.68
C LYS A 35 -26.00 16.87 -2.86
N LEU A 36 -26.62 16.66 -1.71
CA LEU A 36 -26.98 17.75 -0.81
C LEU A 36 -25.76 18.51 -0.32
N ALA A 37 -24.68 17.80 0.00
CA ALA A 37 -23.38 18.34 0.36
C ALA A 37 -22.60 18.91 -0.84
N ARG A 38 -23.10 18.78 -2.07
CA ARG A 38 -22.42 19.19 -3.32
C ARG A 38 -21.08 18.49 -3.54
N CYS A 39 -20.95 17.24 -3.08
CA CYS A 39 -19.80 16.42 -3.42
C CYS A 39 -19.76 16.15 -4.93
N ASN A 40 -18.59 16.27 -5.53
CA ASN A 40 -18.34 16.00 -6.93
C ASN A 40 -17.18 15.02 -7.17
N LEU A 41 -16.52 14.58 -6.09
CA LEU A 41 -15.38 13.67 -6.15
C LEU A 41 -15.34 12.81 -4.88
N MET A 42 -15.27 11.49 -5.03
CA MET A 42 -15.12 10.55 -3.91
C MET A 42 -13.94 9.61 -4.14
N SER A 43 -13.25 9.21 -3.08
CA SER A 43 -12.26 8.14 -3.11
C SER A 43 -12.93 6.85 -2.66
N VAL A 44 -12.94 5.81 -3.52
CA VAL A 44 -13.77 4.61 -3.32
C VAL A 44 -12.91 3.35 -3.27
N GLY A 45 -13.21 2.47 -2.29
CA GLY A 45 -12.67 1.11 -2.25
C GLY A 45 -11.32 0.95 -1.54
N ILE A 46 -10.89 1.92 -0.73
CA ILE A 46 -9.55 2.01 -0.13
C ILE A 46 -9.14 0.74 0.65
N PHE A 47 -10.08 0.08 1.34
CA PHE A 47 -9.84 -1.11 2.16
C PHE A 47 -10.68 -2.32 1.72
N ALA A 48 -11.27 -2.28 0.55
CA ALA A 48 -12.29 -3.21 0.10
C ALA A 48 -11.76 -4.57 -0.39
N TRP A 49 -10.48 -4.94 -0.15
CA TRP A 49 -9.90 -6.15 -0.74
C TRP A 49 -10.70 -7.41 -0.47
N ALA A 50 -11.16 -7.63 0.78
CA ALA A 50 -11.96 -8.82 1.11
C ALA A 50 -13.31 -8.87 0.37
N ALA A 51 -13.87 -7.71 0.01
CA ALA A 51 -15.08 -7.61 -0.80
C ALA A 51 -14.81 -7.81 -2.30
N LEU A 52 -13.65 -7.34 -2.78
CA LEU A 52 -13.22 -7.46 -4.18
C LEU A 52 -12.68 -8.84 -4.51
N GLU A 53 -12.06 -9.53 -3.56
CA GLU A 53 -11.50 -10.88 -3.71
C GLU A 53 -11.81 -11.69 -2.45
N PRO A 54 -13.05 -12.19 -2.30
CA PRO A 54 -13.49 -12.94 -1.10
C PRO A 54 -12.75 -14.27 -0.92
N GLU A 55 -12.23 -14.84 -2.00
CA GLU A 55 -11.34 -16.00 -2.04
C GLU A 55 -10.21 -15.75 -3.03
N GLU A 56 -9.09 -16.39 -2.84
CA GLU A 56 -7.94 -16.28 -3.73
C GLU A 56 -8.30 -16.54 -5.19
N GLY A 57 -8.08 -15.55 -6.05
CA GLY A 57 -8.34 -15.60 -7.48
C GLY A 57 -9.81 -15.48 -7.88
N ARG A 58 -10.74 -15.38 -6.92
CA ARG A 58 -12.16 -15.15 -7.19
C ARG A 58 -12.52 -13.69 -6.95
N TYR A 59 -12.57 -12.92 -8.03
CA TYR A 59 -12.94 -11.50 -7.98
C TYR A 59 -14.45 -11.31 -8.02
N ASP A 60 -14.94 -10.38 -7.21
CA ASP A 60 -16.33 -9.90 -7.17
C ASP A 60 -16.34 -8.38 -7.38
N PHE A 61 -16.46 -7.97 -8.63
CA PHE A 61 -16.41 -6.57 -9.05
C PHE A 61 -17.78 -5.96 -9.38
N ASP A 62 -18.84 -6.75 -9.37
CA ASP A 62 -20.14 -6.27 -9.86
C ASP A 62 -20.76 -5.23 -8.92
N TRP A 63 -20.62 -5.39 -7.62
CA TRP A 63 -21.05 -4.39 -6.65
C TRP A 63 -20.29 -3.05 -6.80
N LEU A 64 -18.99 -3.11 -7.10
CA LEU A 64 -18.19 -1.91 -7.30
C LEU A 64 -18.60 -1.19 -8.58
N ARG A 65 -18.94 -1.93 -9.65
CA ARG A 65 -19.46 -1.36 -10.88
C ARG A 65 -20.75 -0.60 -10.61
N ASP A 66 -21.74 -1.22 -9.91
CA ASP A 66 -23.00 -0.55 -9.55
C ASP A 66 -22.77 0.76 -8.79
N VAL A 67 -21.81 0.77 -7.85
CA VAL A 67 -21.42 1.98 -7.13
C VAL A 67 -20.86 3.04 -8.07
N LEU A 68 -19.92 2.67 -8.95
CA LEU A 68 -19.30 3.60 -9.90
C LEU A 68 -20.32 4.17 -10.90
N ASP A 69 -21.19 3.32 -11.44
CA ASP A 69 -22.26 3.72 -12.34
C ASP A 69 -23.19 4.75 -11.68
N ARG A 70 -23.66 4.47 -10.46
CA ARG A 70 -24.54 5.37 -9.71
C ARG A 70 -23.87 6.70 -9.34
N LEU A 71 -22.59 6.69 -8.95
CA LEU A 71 -21.84 7.91 -8.71
C LEU A 71 -21.72 8.73 -9.98
N HIS A 72 -21.40 8.10 -11.12
CA HIS A 72 -21.32 8.75 -12.43
C HIS A 72 -22.65 9.39 -12.85
N GLU A 73 -23.76 8.65 -12.78
CA GLU A 73 -25.12 9.14 -13.09
C GLU A 73 -25.52 10.36 -12.25
N ASN A 74 -24.93 10.51 -11.07
CA ASN A 74 -25.15 11.65 -10.17
C ASN A 74 -24.08 12.73 -10.24
N GLY A 75 -23.21 12.71 -11.25
CA GLY A 75 -22.20 13.74 -11.50
C GLY A 75 -21.05 13.72 -10.51
N ILE A 76 -20.78 12.56 -9.85
CA ILE A 76 -19.72 12.40 -8.87
C ILE A 76 -18.60 11.59 -9.51
N SER A 77 -17.43 12.21 -9.66
CA SER A 77 -16.20 11.57 -10.13
C SER A 77 -15.55 10.72 -9.02
N VAL A 78 -14.69 9.78 -9.41
CA VAL A 78 -14.08 8.83 -8.47
C VAL A 78 -12.57 8.77 -8.64
N PHE A 79 -11.85 8.89 -7.52
CA PHE A 79 -10.55 8.28 -7.38
C PHE A 79 -10.74 6.84 -6.95
N LEU A 80 -10.49 5.89 -7.87
CA LEU A 80 -10.60 4.47 -7.54
C LEU A 80 -9.37 4.03 -6.77
N ALA A 81 -9.59 3.47 -5.58
CA ALA A 81 -8.49 3.09 -4.71
C ALA A 81 -8.00 1.66 -4.97
N THR A 82 -6.69 1.45 -4.80
CA THR A 82 -6.12 0.12 -4.65
C THR A 82 -6.24 -0.31 -3.18
N PRO A 83 -6.74 -1.53 -2.89
CA PRO A 83 -7.15 -1.89 -1.54
C PRO A 83 -6.01 -2.44 -0.66
N SER A 84 -4.76 -2.23 -1.04
CA SER A 84 -3.58 -2.84 -0.42
C SER A 84 -3.35 -2.45 1.05
N GLY A 85 -3.98 -1.38 1.52
CA GLY A 85 -3.91 -0.98 2.93
C GLY A 85 -4.46 -2.01 3.91
N ALA A 86 -5.42 -2.86 3.48
CA ALA A 86 -6.03 -3.90 4.32
C ALA A 86 -6.22 -5.19 3.51
N ARG A 87 -5.50 -6.24 3.89
CA ARG A 87 -5.56 -7.54 3.21
C ARG A 87 -6.67 -8.43 3.77
N PRO A 88 -7.24 -9.35 2.97
CA PRO A 88 -8.25 -10.30 3.43
C PRO A 88 -7.66 -11.35 4.40
N ALA A 89 -8.51 -11.88 5.26
CA ALA A 89 -8.13 -12.88 6.27
C ALA A 89 -7.60 -14.19 5.65
N TRP A 90 -8.16 -14.60 4.50
CA TRP A 90 -7.72 -15.80 3.81
C TRP A 90 -6.23 -15.72 3.40
N MET A 91 -5.75 -14.53 2.99
CA MET A 91 -4.35 -14.32 2.64
C MET A 91 -3.43 -14.51 3.85
N SER A 92 -3.76 -13.92 5.00
CA SER A 92 -2.98 -14.10 6.23
C SER A 92 -2.96 -15.54 6.73
N ARG A 93 -4.03 -16.30 6.48
CA ARG A 93 -4.14 -17.73 6.87
C ARG A 93 -3.32 -18.62 5.96
N ARG A 94 -3.36 -18.40 4.65
CA ARG A 94 -2.63 -19.23 3.65
C ARG A 94 -1.16 -18.87 3.55
N TYR A 95 -0.83 -17.60 3.74
CA TYR A 95 0.50 -17.02 3.54
C TYR A 95 0.90 -16.19 4.76
N PRO A 96 1.09 -16.81 5.95
CA PRO A 96 1.40 -16.07 7.20
C PRO A 96 2.69 -15.24 7.10
N GLU A 97 3.59 -15.55 6.15
CA GLU A 97 4.81 -14.79 5.88
C GLU A 97 4.55 -13.37 5.35
N VAL A 98 3.34 -13.07 4.85
CA VAL A 98 2.97 -11.71 4.46
C VAL A 98 2.82 -10.79 5.66
N LEU A 99 2.58 -11.34 6.85
CA LEU A 99 2.41 -10.58 8.08
C LEU A 99 3.74 -9.99 8.58
N ARG A 100 3.68 -8.78 9.11
CA ARG A 100 4.85 -8.11 9.71
C ARG A 100 5.42 -8.90 10.88
N VAL A 101 6.73 -8.82 10.98
CA VAL A 101 7.50 -9.20 12.16
C VAL A 101 7.92 -7.92 12.87
N ARG A 102 7.72 -7.86 14.17
CA ARG A 102 8.10 -6.74 15.03
C ARG A 102 9.60 -6.74 15.31
N GLU A 103 10.09 -5.68 15.95
CA GLU A 103 11.50 -5.54 16.33
C GLU A 103 11.99 -6.60 17.34
N ASP A 104 11.06 -7.20 18.10
CA ASP A 104 11.32 -8.30 19.04
C ASP A 104 11.33 -9.69 18.39
N GLY A 105 11.16 -9.76 17.06
CA GLY A 105 11.15 -11.01 16.29
C GLY A 105 9.80 -11.72 16.25
N LEU A 106 8.78 -11.24 16.93
CA LEU A 106 7.46 -11.84 16.92
C LEU A 106 6.67 -11.41 15.67
N ARG A 107 6.07 -12.39 15.00
CA ARG A 107 5.16 -12.16 13.88
C ARG A 107 3.81 -11.70 14.40
N ASN A 108 3.25 -10.66 13.78
CA ASN A 108 1.92 -10.19 14.10
C ASN A 108 0.86 -11.23 13.69
N PHE A 109 -0.28 -11.19 14.34
CA PHE A 109 -1.49 -11.91 13.91
C PHE A 109 -2.23 -11.11 12.83
N HIS A 110 -3.20 -11.75 12.18
CA HIS A 110 -4.12 -11.04 11.28
C HIS A 110 -4.89 -9.96 12.04
N GLY A 111 -5.07 -8.81 11.41
CA GLY A 111 -5.83 -7.68 11.93
C GLY A 111 -5.14 -6.36 11.65
N GLY A 112 -5.89 -5.28 11.81
CA GLY A 112 -5.44 -3.94 11.51
C GLY A 112 -5.08 -3.70 10.03
N ARG A 113 -4.88 -2.45 9.68
CA ARG A 113 -4.34 -2.04 8.37
C ARG A 113 -2.81 -1.96 8.40
N HIS A 114 -2.17 -1.97 7.23
CA HIS A 114 -0.70 -1.91 7.06
C HIS A 114 0.10 -2.96 7.87
N ASN A 115 -0.51 -4.07 8.19
CA ASN A 115 0.14 -5.17 8.92
C ASN A 115 0.69 -6.23 7.95
N HIS A 116 1.41 -5.79 6.92
CA HIS A 116 2.03 -6.63 5.90
C HIS A 116 3.45 -6.18 5.61
N CYS A 117 4.28 -7.12 5.14
CA CYS A 117 5.68 -6.87 4.80
C CYS A 117 5.80 -6.35 3.37
N PHE A 118 6.32 -5.13 3.19
CA PHE A 118 6.54 -4.54 1.87
C PHE A 118 7.63 -5.26 1.04
N THR A 119 8.46 -6.09 1.67
CA THR A 119 9.47 -6.91 0.98
C THR A 119 8.94 -8.30 0.59
N SER A 120 7.78 -8.73 1.12
CA SER A 120 7.22 -10.04 0.81
C SER A 120 6.91 -10.17 -0.68
N PRO A 121 7.55 -11.12 -1.41
CA PRO A 121 7.24 -11.33 -2.82
C PRO A 121 5.81 -11.83 -3.02
N VAL A 122 5.29 -12.62 -2.09
CA VAL A 122 3.92 -13.11 -2.11
C VAL A 122 2.93 -11.94 -2.01
N TYR A 123 3.14 -11.02 -1.06
CA TYR A 123 2.26 -9.87 -0.91
C TYR A 123 2.31 -8.96 -2.15
N ARG A 124 3.50 -8.71 -2.69
CA ARG A 124 3.68 -7.90 -3.91
C ARG A 124 3.00 -8.53 -5.13
N ASP A 125 3.06 -9.85 -5.27
CA ASP A 125 2.36 -10.56 -6.35
C ASP A 125 0.84 -10.37 -6.24
N PHE A 126 0.26 -10.58 -5.06
CA PHE A 126 -1.17 -10.34 -4.82
C PHE A 126 -1.59 -8.91 -5.11
N VAL A 127 -0.82 -7.91 -4.65
CA VAL A 127 -1.07 -6.50 -4.94
C VAL A 127 -1.03 -6.23 -6.44
N GLY A 128 0.00 -6.75 -7.13
CA GLY A 128 0.14 -6.59 -8.58
C GLY A 128 -1.03 -7.18 -9.37
N ARG A 129 -1.50 -8.38 -8.97
CA ARG A 129 -2.67 -9.04 -9.59
C ARG A 129 -3.96 -8.27 -9.36
N MET A 130 -4.21 -7.83 -8.13
CA MET A 130 -5.40 -7.04 -7.79
C MET A 130 -5.42 -5.72 -8.58
N ASN A 131 -4.30 -4.99 -8.57
CA ASN A 131 -4.23 -3.69 -9.26
C ASN A 131 -4.38 -3.83 -10.78
N ARG A 132 -3.81 -4.90 -11.36
CA ARG A 132 -4.03 -5.23 -12.78
C ARG A 132 -5.50 -5.51 -13.07
N ALA A 133 -6.15 -6.34 -12.27
CA ALA A 133 -7.56 -6.68 -12.44
C ALA A 133 -8.48 -5.45 -12.31
N LEU A 134 -8.19 -4.55 -11.36
CA LEU A 134 -8.91 -3.28 -11.22
C LEU A 134 -8.70 -2.36 -12.43
N ALA A 135 -7.45 -2.24 -12.92
CA ALA A 135 -7.12 -1.41 -14.08
C ALA A 135 -7.78 -1.92 -15.36
N GLU A 136 -7.74 -3.22 -15.61
CA GLU A 136 -8.40 -3.86 -16.77
C GLU A 136 -9.92 -3.67 -16.73
N ARG A 137 -10.52 -3.73 -15.55
CA ARG A 137 -11.97 -3.66 -15.40
C ARG A 137 -12.51 -2.24 -15.38
N PHE A 138 -11.83 -1.32 -14.72
CA PHE A 138 -12.35 0.01 -14.39
C PHE A 138 -11.49 1.16 -14.89
N GLY A 139 -10.34 0.90 -15.49
CA GLY A 139 -9.42 1.95 -15.93
C GLY A 139 -9.99 2.92 -16.95
N ASN A 140 -11.00 2.50 -17.71
CA ASN A 140 -11.73 3.32 -18.68
C ASN A 140 -13.17 3.64 -18.24
N HIS A 141 -13.51 3.40 -16.98
CA HIS A 141 -14.85 3.69 -16.46
C HIS A 141 -15.09 5.20 -16.40
N PRO A 142 -16.21 5.75 -16.88
CA PRO A 142 -16.42 7.20 -16.99
C PRO A 142 -16.43 7.93 -15.65
N ALA A 143 -16.76 7.26 -14.55
CA ALA A 143 -16.63 7.84 -13.22
C ALA A 143 -15.17 8.02 -12.77
N VAL A 144 -14.26 7.14 -13.24
CA VAL A 144 -12.89 7.07 -12.73
C VAL A 144 -12.01 8.14 -13.37
N VAL A 145 -11.58 9.10 -12.57
CA VAL A 145 -10.71 10.22 -13.02
C VAL A 145 -9.27 10.08 -12.54
N GLY A 146 -8.98 9.09 -11.70
CA GLY A 146 -7.63 8.81 -11.21
C GLY A 146 -7.59 7.64 -10.23
N TRP A 147 -6.38 7.30 -9.80
CA TRP A 147 -6.11 6.23 -8.83
C TRP A 147 -5.69 6.79 -7.48
N HIS A 148 -6.31 6.28 -6.42
CA HIS A 148 -5.84 6.43 -5.05
C HIS A 148 -5.00 5.19 -4.71
N ILE A 149 -3.68 5.31 -4.77
CA ILE A 149 -2.78 4.17 -4.62
C ILE A 149 -2.52 3.89 -3.15
N SER A 150 -3.01 2.75 -2.64
CA SER A 150 -2.97 2.38 -1.22
C SER A 150 -3.61 3.44 -0.32
N ASN A 151 -3.14 3.56 0.91
CA ASN A 151 -3.48 4.65 1.83
C ASN A 151 -2.45 4.69 2.96
N GLU A 152 -1.92 5.85 3.29
CA GLU A 152 -1.07 6.10 4.48
C GLU A 152 0.01 5.05 4.71
N LEU A 153 0.76 4.66 3.66
CA LEU A 153 1.82 3.66 3.75
C LEU A 153 2.76 3.93 4.92
N SER A 154 2.83 3.00 5.87
CA SER A 154 3.56 3.22 7.12
C SER A 154 4.07 1.94 7.77
N GLY A 155 4.93 2.11 8.78
CA GLY A 155 5.46 1.04 9.64
C GLY A 155 6.62 0.27 9.02
N ALA A 156 7.34 -0.48 9.85
CA ALA A 156 8.48 -1.29 9.48
C ALA A 156 8.19 -2.79 9.72
N CYS A 157 8.90 -3.64 8.99
CA CYS A 157 8.89 -5.09 9.19
C CYS A 157 10.32 -5.56 9.42
N HIS A 158 10.53 -6.36 10.46
CA HIS A 158 11.84 -6.83 10.87
C HIS A 158 12.07 -8.33 10.52
N CYS A 159 11.29 -8.89 9.58
CA CYS A 159 11.45 -10.28 9.13
C CYS A 159 12.77 -10.48 8.37
N GLU A 160 13.17 -11.73 8.18
CA GLU A 160 14.45 -12.05 7.55
C GLU A 160 14.56 -11.54 6.11
N LEU A 161 13.45 -11.41 5.36
CA LEU A 161 13.45 -10.76 4.04
C LEU A 161 13.89 -9.29 4.16
N CYS A 162 13.34 -8.57 5.14
CA CYS A 162 13.70 -7.17 5.39
C CYS A 162 15.13 -7.03 5.93
N GLN A 163 15.59 -7.98 6.76
CA GLN A 163 16.97 -7.99 7.25
C GLN A 163 17.96 -8.15 6.09
N ARG A 164 17.72 -9.09 5.17
CA ARG A 164 18.55 -9.28 3.98
C ARG A 164 18.54 -8.05 3.08
N ALA A 165 17.36 -7.55 2.76
CA ALA A 165 17.23 -6.34 1.93
C ALA A 165 17.92 -5.13 2.56
N PHE A 166 17.88 -4.99 3.89
CA PHE A 166 18.59 -3.93 4.60
C PHE A 166 20.11 -4.08 4.49
N ARG A 167 20.64 -5.28 4.67
CA ARG A 167 22.08 -5.55 4.49
C ARG A 167 22.55 -5.25 3.07
N ASP A 168 21.76 -5.65 2.05
CA ASP A 168 22.07 -5.37 0.64
C ASP A 168 22.04 -3.85 0.35
N TRP A 169 21.08 -3.14 0.91
CA TRP A 169 20.99 -1.69 0.82
C TRP A 169 22.18 -1.00 1.51
N LEU A 170 22.66 -1.52 2.66
CA LEU A 170 23.86 -1.03 3.32
C LEU A 170 25.12 -1.29 2.47
N ARG A 171 25.26 -2.50 1.91
CA ARG A 171 26.36 -2.83 0.98
C ARG A 171 26.43 -1.85 -0.19
N SER A 172 25.28 -1.53 -0.78
CA SER A 172 25.23 -0.59 -1.91
C SER A 172 25.69 0.83 -1.53
N ARG A 173 25.50 1.24 -0.26
CA ARG A 173 25.85 2.59 0.22
C ARG A 173 27.25 2.72 0.75
N TYR A 174 27.74 1.73 1.47
CA TYR A 174 29.01 1.81 2.15
C TYR A 174 30.13 1.03 1.44
N GLY A 175 29.77 0.07 0.61
CA GLY A 175 30.70 -0.80 -0.11
C GLY A 175 31.34 -1.85 0.78
N THR A 176 32.03 -1.45 1.84
CA THR A 176 32.73 -2.36 2.79
C THR A 176 32.29 -2.14 4.23
N LEU A 177 32.51 -3.17 5.08
CA LEU A 177 32.23 -3.06 6.51
C LEU A 177 33.15 -2.05 7.22
N GLU A 178 34.39 -1.94 6.78
CA GLU A 178 35.34 -0.95 7.35
C GLU A 178 34.81 0.47 7.17
N LYS A 179 34.31 0.80 5.99
CA LYS A 179 33.73 2.11 5.72
C LYS A 179 32.44 2.34 6.52
N LEU A 180 31.61 1.31 6.68
CA LEU A 180 30.41 1.37 7.51
C LEU A 180 30.79 1.59 8.98
N ASN A 181 31.73 0.77 9.53
CA ASN A 181 32.18 0.88 10.90
C ASN A 181 32.78 2.26 11.19
N GLN A 182 33.58 2.79 10.28
CA GLN A 182 34.13 4.14 10.35
C GLN A 182 33.02 5.21 10.35
N ALA A 183 32.08 5.11 9.43
CA ALA A 183 30.99 6.09 9.29
C ALA A 183 30.03 6.09 10.50
N TRP A 184 29.83 4.94 11.15
CA TRP A 184 28.97 4.81 12.30
C TRP A 184 29.70 4.92 13.64
N TRP A 185 31.04 4.98 13.61
CA TRP A 185 31.88 5.07 14.81
C TRP A 185 31.64 3.90 15.79
N THR A 186 31.71 2.68 15.27
CA THR A 186 31.30 1.46 16.00
C THR A 186 32.31 0.91 17.00
N GLY A 187 33.48 1.50 17.10
CA GLY A 187 34.56 0.99 18.00
C GLY A 187 34.25 1.04 19.49
N PHE A 188 33.21 1.80 19.91
CA PHE A 188 32.85 1.92 21.31
C PHE A 188 31.91 0.79 21.75
N TRP A 189 32.13 0.21 22.93
CA TRP A 189 31.38 -0.92 23.47
C TRP A 189 31.41 -2.17 22.60
N SER A 190 32.53 -2.42 21.90
CA SER A 190 32.69 -3.61 21.04
C SER A 190 31.57 -3.77 19.98
N LYS A 191 31.16 -2.66 19.38
CA LYS A 191 30.08 -2.64 18.38
C LYS A 191 30.59 -2.73 16.94
N THR A 192 31.91 -2.96 16.74
CA THR A 192 32.46 -3.15 15.40
C THR A 192 31.93 -4.43 14.78
N TYR A 193 31.42 -4.31 13.57
CA TYR A 193 30.88 -5.44 12.79
C TYR A 193 32.01 -6.06 11.95
N ASP A 194 32.15 -7.37 12.05
CA ASP A 194 33.11 -8.16 11.25
C ASP A 194 32.44 -8.89 10.08
N SER A 195 31.10 -9.03 10.13
CA SER A 195 30.29 -9.67 9.12
C SER A 195 29.03 -8.86 8.85
N TRP A 196 28.57 -8.87 7.59
CA TRP A 196 27.26 -8.29 7.21
C TRP A 196 26.09 -8.98 7.90
N GLU A 197 26.23 -10.25 8.24
CA GLU A 197 25.21 -11.08 8.88
C GLU A 197 24.95 -10.66 10.33
N GLU A 198 25.91 -10.00 10.98
CA GLU A 198 25.75 -9.42 12.32
C GLU A 198 24.88 -8.17 12.33
N LEU A 199 24.76 -7.51 11.16
CA LEU A 199 23.94 -6.33 11.03
C LEU A 199 22.45 -6.72 11.00
N ARG A 200 21.74 -6.24 12.02
CA ARG A 200 20.28 -6.35 12.13
C ARG A 200 19.67 -4.96 12.28
N SER A 201 18.40 -4.86 11.94
CA SER A 201 17.62 -3.65 12.23
C SER A 201 17.66 -3.29 13.72
N PRO A 202 17.58 -2.01 14.09
CA PRO A 202 17.55 -1.61 15.50
C PRO A 202 16.36 -2.24 16.20
N SER A 203 16.55 -2.63 17.46
CA SER A 203 15.56 -3.32 18.27
C SER A 203 15.76 -3.04 19.75
N ARG A 204 14.67 -2.89 20.51
CA ARG A 204 14.73 -2.74 21.97
C ARG A 204 15.25 -3.97 22.70
N VAL A 205 15.17 -5.13 22.05
CA VAL A 205 15.76 -6.38 22.56
C VAL A 205 17.16 -6.64 22.01
N GLY A 206 17.76 -5.65 21.34
CA GLY A 206 19.08 -5.71 20.73
C GLY A 206 19.77 -4.35 20.74
N GLU A 207 20.24 -3.90 19.58
CA GLU A 207 21.02 -2.66 19.47
C GLU A 207 20.11 -1.44 19.19
N THR A 208 20.24 -0.41 20.01
CA THR A 208 19.52 0.87 19.83
C THR A 208 20.44 2.10 19.98
N ALA A 209 21.69 1.90 20.43
CA ALA A 209 22.57 3.02 20.74
C ALA A 209 23.51 3.41 19.59
N VAL A 210 23.61 2.61 18.52
CA VAL A 210 24.34 2.98 17.30
C VAL A 210 23.49 3.90 16.45
N HIS A 211 23.73 5.20 16.54
CA HIS A 211 22.93 6.21 15.83
C HIS A 211 22.98 6.05 14.30
N GLY A 212 24.12 5.63 13.75
CA GLY A 212 24.26 5.32 12.33
C GLY A 212 23.31 4.21 11.87
N LEU A 213 23.18 3.13 12.67
CA LEU A 213 22.23 2.05 12.43
C LEU A 213 20.77 2.56 12.45
N ASN A 214 20.39 3.33 13.46
CA ASN A 214 19.05 3.89 13.59
C ASN A 214 18.67 4.77 12.39
N LEU A 215 19.57 5.64 11.98
CA LEU A 215 19.36 6.52 10.82
C LEU A 215 19.29 5.73 9.52
N ALA A 216 20.20 4.76 9.34
CA ALA A 216 20.22 3.90 8.15
C ALA A 216 18.94 3.08 8.04
N TRP A 217 18.45 2.52 9.14
CA TRP A 217 17.18 1.79 9.16
C TRP A 217 15.99 2.65 8.73
N ARG A 218 15.86 3.86 9.26
CA ARG A 218 14.78 4.79 8.86
C ARG A 218 14.84 5.11 7.37
N ARG A 219 16.05 5.38 6.83
CA ARG A 219 16.26 5.63 5.40
C ARG A 219 15.93 4.41 4.54
N PHE A 220 16.30 3.21 5.02
CA PHE A 220 15.93 1.96 4.36
C PHE A 220 14.41 1.76 4.33
N VAL A 221 13.71 1.99 5.44
CA VAL A 221 12.25 1.88 5.50
C VAL A 221 11.59 2.85 4.51
N THR A 222 12.08 4.08 4.40
CA THR A 222 11.60 5.03 3.39
C THR A 222 11.84 4.51 1.97
N HIS A 223 13.04 4.03 1.66
CA HIS A 223 13.39 3.44 0.37
C HIS A 223 12.50 2.22 0.04
N GLN A 224 12.30 1.33 1.00
CA GLN A 224 11.43 0.15 0.86
C GLN A 224 9.97 0.53 0.59
N THR A 225 9.47 1.56 1.28
CA THR A 225 8.11 2.07 1.09
C THR A 225 7.95 2.67 -0.31
N GLU A 226 8.91 3.46 -0.76
CA GLU A 226 8.93 4.03 -2.10
C GLU A 226 8.98 2.94 -3.19
N ASP A 227 9.83 1.93 -3.01
CA ASP A 227 9.95 0.81 -3.94
C ASP A 227 8.64 0.00 -4.02
N PHE A 228 8.01 -0.24 -2.87
CA PHE A 228 6.70 -0.89 -2.83
C PHE A 228 5.62 -0.06 -3.54
N LEU A 229 5.54 1.25 -3.29
CA LEU A 229 4.59 2.14 -3.96
C LEU A 229 4.79 2.16 -5.48
N ARG A 230 6.05 2.16 -5.95
CA ARG A 230 6.37 2.08 -7.38
C ARG A 230 5.90 0.78 -8.00
N ALA A 231 6.11 -0.35 -7.32
CA ALA A 231 5.67 -1.67 -7.77
C ALA A 231 4.12 -1.76 -7.79
N GLU A 232 3.46 -1.19 -6.80
CA GLU A 232 2.00 -1.12 -6.72
C GLU A 232 1.39 -0.29 -7.85
N ALA A 233 2.02 0.84 -8.18
CA ALA A 233 1.58 1.73 -9.24
C ALA A 233 1.86 1.19 -10.65
N ALA A 234 2.79 0.24 -10.82
CA ALA A 234 3.27 -0.19 -12.13
C ALA A 234 2.14 -0.73 -13.03
N PRO A 235 1.28 -1.70 -12.61
CA PRO A 235 0.21 -2.21 -13.46
C PRO A 235 -0.84 -1.15 -13.82
N LEU A 236 -1.08 -0.18 -12.93
CA LEU A 236 -1.99 0.92 -13.21
C LEU A 236 -1.44 1.83 -14.31
N ARG A 237 -0.15 2.17 -14.24
CA ARG A 237 0.51 3.00 -15.25
C ARG A 237 0.62 2.31 -16.61
N GLU A 238 0.79 0.99 -16.61
CA GLU A 238 0.86 0.19 -17.84
C GLU A 238 -0.48 0.18 -18.57
N LEU A 239 -1.58 -0.02 -17.84
CA LEU A 239 -2.91 -0.25 -18.42
C LEU A 239 -3.75 1.04 -18.54
N THR A 240 -3.47 2.04 -17.72
CA THR A 240 -4.18 3.32 -17.71
C THR A 240 -3.20 4.50 -17.73
N PRO A 241 -2.37 4.62 -18.79
CA PRO A 241 -1.28 5.61 -18.84
C PRO A 241 -1.76 7.07 -18.86
N ILE A 242 -3.02 7.30 -19.21
CA ILE A 242 -3.66 8.63 -19.24
C ILE A 242 -5.05 8.46 -18.64
N CYS A 243 -5.34 9.15 -17.53
CA CYS A 243 -6.72 9.36 -17.15
C CYS A 243 -7.42 10.09 -18.30
N PRO A 244 -8.53 9.57 -18.85
CA PRO A 244 -9.23 10.26 -19.91
C PRO A 244 -9.64 11.65 -19.46
N SER A 245 -9.38 12.65 -20.30
CA SER A 245 -10.00 13.96 -20.12
C SER A 245 -11.52 13.74 -20.11
N PRO A 246 -12.29 14.37 -19.20
CA PRO A 246 -13.73 14.26 -19.23
C PRO A 246 -14.24 14.69 -20.60
N PRO A 247 -15.31 14.08 -21.12
CA PRO A 247 -15.91 14.51 -22.36
C PRO A 247 -16.33 15.97 -22.23
N THR A 248 -15.97 16.76 -23.23
CA THR A 248 -16.38 18.17 -23.39
C THR A 248 -17.89 18.28 -23.54
#